data_072bbcf5d223de286d0437d3506a2caa
#
_entry.id   072bbcf5d223de286d0437d3506a2caa
#
_cell.length_a   1.000
_cell.length_b   1.000
_cell.length_c   1.000
_cell.angle_alpha   90.00
_cell.angle_beta   90.00
_cell.angle_gamma   90.00
#
_symmetry.space_group_name_H-M   'P 1'
#
loop_
_entity.id
_entity.type
_entity.pdbx_description
1 polymer ?
#
loop_
_entity_poly.entity_id
_entity_poly.type
_entity_poly.pdbx_seq_one_letter_code
_entity_poly.pdbx_strand_id
1 'polypeptide(L)'
;MYARVARWEGADPQTLRASAEEIRADAESGPPEGLPAKGLLLLHDLEGGRAIAISLFETEEDYRQGDATLNSMNPPGGGMGQRIAVDKYEVAAQLEV
;
A
#
# COMPACT_ATOMS: atom_id res chain seq x y z
N MET A 1 0.15 -8.77 -14.83
CA MET A 1 -0.02 -7.80 -13.74
C MET A 1 0.61 -8.34 -12.47
N TYR A 2 1.21 -7.47 -11.68
CA TYR A 2 1.91 -7.84 -10.46
C TYR A 2 1.35 -7.07 -9.28
N ALA A 3 1.36 -7.70 -8.12
CA ALA A 3 0.92 -7.08 -6.86
C ALA A 3 2.09 -6.99 -5.88
N ARG A 4 2.23 -5.81 -5.26
CA ARG A 4 3.16 -5.61 -4.15
C ARG A 4 2.34 -5.57 -2.88
N VAL A 5 2.62 -6.48 -1.96
CA VAL A 5 1.89 -6.62 -0.71
C VAL A 5 2.81 -6.26 0.44
N ALA A 6 2.59 -5.11 1.05
CA ALA A 6 3.35 -4.66 2.20
C ALA A 6 2.51 -4.82 3.46
N ARG A 7 3.12 -5.32 4.54
CA ARG A 7 2.43 -5.61 5.80
C ARG A 7 3.06 -4.85 6.95
N TRP A 8 2.22 -4.30 7.82
CA TRP A 8 2.64 -3.58 9.03
C TRP A 8 1.90 -4.12 10.24
N GLU A 9 2.54 -4.02 11.40
CA GLU A 9 1.96 -4.38 12.69
C GLU A 9 2.37 -3.38 13.78
N GLY A 10 1.64 -3.38 14.89
CA GLY A 10 2.02 -2.63 16.07
C GLY A 10 1.51 -1.20 16.12
N ALA A 11 0.61 -0.81 15.23
CA ALA A 11 0.00 0.51 15.29
C ALA A 11 -1.26 0.50 16.16
N ASP A 12 -1.56 1.64 16.80
CA ASP A 12 -2.82 1.77 17.51
C ASP A 12 -3.97 2.13 16.53
N PRO A 13 -5.24 1.92 16.93
CA PRO A 13 -6.37 2.17 16.04
C PRO A 13 -6.49 3.61 15.55
N GLN A 14 -6.14 4.59 16.37
CA GLN A 14 -6.22 5.99 15.98
C GLN A 14 -5.19 6.34 14.90
N THR A 15 -3.98 5.84 15.06
CA THR A 15 -2.92 6.03 14.06
C THR A 15 -3.28 5.38 12.74
N LEU A 16 -3.86 4.16 12.76
CA LEU A 16 -4.32 3.50 11.55
C LEU A 16 -5.42 4.27 10.84
N ARG A 17 -6.38 4.80 11.59
CA ARG A 17 -7.46 5.62 11.01
C ARG A 17 -6.92 6.89 10.38
N ALA A 18 -6.02 7.58 11.07
CA ALA A 18 -5.42 8.81 10.54
C ALA A 18 -4.63 8.55 9.27
N SER A 19 -3.84 7.48 9.23
CA SER A 19 -3.10 7.08 8.04
C SER A 19 -4.03 6.76 6.87
N ALA A 20 -5.11 6.04 7.13
CA ALA A 20 -6.08 5.69 6.10
C ALA A 20 -6.77 6.94 5.51
N GLU A 21 -7.11 7.91 6.35
CA GLU A 21 -7.71 9.16 5.89
C GLU A 21 -6.76 9.97 5.02
N GLU A 22 -5.49 10.07 5.41
CA GLU A 22 -4.49 10.77 4.60
C GLU A 22 -4.25 10.08 3.25
N ILE A 23 -4.16 8.76 3.25
CA ILE A 23 -3.98 8.00 2.01
C ILE A 23 -5.20 8.16 1.11
N ARG A 24 -6.40 8.15 1.68
CA ARG A 24 -7.63 8.35 0.90
C ARG A 24 -7.69 9.74 0.28
N ALA A 25 -7.30 10.77 1.03
CA ALA A 25 -7.25 12.14 0.53
C ALA A 25 -6.22 12.28 -0.59
N ASP A 26 -5.04 11.68 -0.43
CA ASP A 26 -4.00 11.69 -1.46
C ASP A 26 -4.43 10.94 -2.71
N ALA A 27 -5.19 9.86 -2.54
CA ALA A 27 -5.69 9.06 -3.67
C ALA A 27 -6.65 9.85 -4.58
N GLU A 28 -7.35 10.83 -4.06
CA GLU A 28 -8.22 11.70 -4.87
C GLU A 28 -7.42 12.52 -5.89
N SER A 29 -6.16 12.80 -5.59
CA SER A 29 -5.25 13.52 -6.50
C SER A 29 -4.52 12.59 -7.47
N GLY A 30 -4.79 11.28 -7.40
CA GLY A 30 -4.11 10.26 -8.20
C GLY A 30 -2.86 9.69 -7.50
N PRO A 31 -2.20 8.72 -8.13
CA PRO A 31 -0.99 8.13 -7.57
C PRO A 31 0.13 9.17 -7.42
N PRO A 32 1.02 9.00 -6.43
CA PRO A 32 2.20 9.86 -6.32
C PRO A 32 3.05 9.83 -7.59
N GLU A 33 3.76 10.93 -7.84
CA GLU A 33 4.69 11.00 -8.96
C GLU A 33 5.77 9.91 -8.81
N GLY A 34 6.08 9.23 -9.89
CA GLY A 34 7.03 8.12 -9.89
C GLY A 34 6.46 6.79 -9.43
N LEU A 35 5.16 6.72 -9.21
CA LEU A 35 4.49 5.48 -8.82
C LEU A 35 3.52 5.04 -9.93
N PRO A 36 3.96 4.16 -10.86
CA PRO A 36 3.13 3.73 -11.99
C PRO A 36 2.14 2.63 -11.60
N ALA A 37 1.39 2.84 -10.52
CA ALA A 37 0.43 1.86 -10.02
C ALA A 37 -0.89 1.96 -10.78
N LYS A 38 -1.48 0.80 -11.07
CA LYS A 38 -2.81 0.69 -11.68
C LYS A 38 -3.93 0.66 -10.66
N GLY A 39 -3.61 0.35 -9.42
CA GLY A 39 -4.56 0.33 -8.34
C GLY A 39 -3.84 0.25 -7.00
N LEU A 40 -4.52 0.74 -5.97
CA LEU A 40 -4.03 0.73 -4.61
C LEU A 40 -5.17 0.31 -3.69
N LEU A 41 -4.87 -0.60 -2.77
CA LEU A 41 -5.79 -1.01 -1.71
C LEU A 41 -5.08 -0.90 -0.38
N LEU A 42 -5.74 -0.28 0.58
CA LEU A 42 -5.28 -0.28 1.96
C LEU A 42 -6.30 -1.03 2.79
N LEU A 43 -5.85 -2.09 3.44
CA LEU A 43 -6.66 -2.89 4.35
C LEU A 43 -6.13 -2.70 5.75
N HIS A 44 -7.01 -2.55 6.73
CA HIS A 44 -6.55 -2.50 8.11
C HIS A 44 -7.46 -3.30 9.03
N ASP A 45 -6.85 -3.82 10.08
CA ASP A 45 -7.52 -4.47 11.20
C ASP A 45 -7.24 -3.60 12.43
N LEU A 46 -8.21 -2.78 12.80
CA LEU A 46 -8.04 -1.80 13.88
C LEU A 46 -7.78 -2.47 15.22
N GLU A 47 -8.49 -3.56 15.53
CA GLU A 47 -8.31 -4.28 16.78
C GLU A 47 -6.96 -4.97 16.88
N GLY A 48 -6.51 -5.56 15.76
CA GLY A 48 -5.22 -6.25 15.73
C GLY A 48 -4.02 -5.34 15.53
N GLY A 49 -4.24 -4.05 15.22
CA GLY A 49 -3.16 -3.12 14.96
C GLY A 49 -2.37 -3.43 13.71
N ARG A 50 -3.01 -4.01 12.69
CA ARG A 50 -2.35 -4.48 11.47
C ARG A 50 -2.86 -3.72 10.25
N ALA A 51 -1.97 -3.55 9.27
CA ALA A 51 -2.35 -2.98 7.98
C ALA A 51 -1.66 -3.71 6.83
N ILE A 52 -2.32 -3.74 5.69
CA ILE A 52 -1.79 -4.32 4.46
C ILE A 52 -2.04 -3.30 3.35
N ALA A 53 -0.98 -2.94 2.62
CA ALA A 53 -1.10 -2.11 1.43
C ALA A 53 -0.79 -2.94 0.20
N ILE A 54 -1.71 -2.97 -0.75
CA ILE A 54 -1.58 -3.71 -1.99
C ILE A 54 -1.51 -2.70 -3.13
N SER A 55 -0.43 -2.77 -3.91
CA SER A 55 -0.25 -1.95 -5.10
C SER A 55 -0.22 -2.85 -6.32
N LEU A 56 -0.96 -2.47 -7.36
CA LEU A 56 -1.04 -3.25 -8.60
C LEU A 56 -0.25 -2.56 -9.71
N PHE A 57 0.54 -3.34 -10.44
CA PHE A 57 1.37 -2.85 -11.54
C PHE A 57 1.15 -3.70 -12.79
N GLU A 58 1.13 -3.07 -13.94
CA GLU A 58 0.86 -3.76 -15.20
C GLU A 58 2.04 -4.62 -15.65
N THR A 59 3.27 -4.12 -15.45
CA THR A 59 4.49 -4.79 -15.89
C THR A 59 5.46 -4.98 -14.73
N GLU A 60 6.44 -5.86 -14.92
CA GLU A 60 7.49 -6.06 -13.92
C GLU A 60 8.37 -4.82 -13.78
N GLU A 61 8.60 -4.08 -14.85
CA GLU A 61 9.36 -2.84 -14.82
C GLU A 61 8.64 -1.78 -13.97
N ASP A 62 7.32 -1.64 -14.17
CA ASP A 62 6.50 -0.75 -13.35
C ASP A 62 6.52 -1.17 -11.88
N TYR A 63 6.52 -2.48 -11.62
CA TYR A 63 6.65 -3.00 -10.27
C TYR A 63 7.96 -2.55 -9.62
N ARG A 64 9.08 -2.70 -10.33
CA ARG A 64 10.40 -2.32 -9.80
C ARG A 64 10.47 -0.82 -9.49
N GLN A 65 9.96 0.01 -10.39
CA GLN A 65 9.92 1.44 -10.19
C GLN A 65 9.03 1.80 -9.00
N GLY A 66 7.85 1.20 -8.92
CA GLY A 66 6.91 1.43 -7.83
C GLY A 66 7.46 0.96 -6.48
N ASP A 67 8.12 -0.18 -6.44
CA ASP A 67 8.75 -0.70 -5.23
C ASP A 67 9.84 0.25 -4.72
N ALA A 68 10.69 0.75 -5.60
CA ALA A 68 11.72 1.71 -5.23
C ALA A 68 11.13 3.00 -4.70
N THR A 69 10.08 3.51 -5.36
CA THR A 69 9.39 4.73 -4.94
C THR A 69 8.76 4.55 -3.56
N LEU A 70 8.04 3.46 -3.35
CA LEU A 70 7.36 3.20 -2.08
C LEU A 70 8.35 2.95 -0.93
N ASN A 71 9.48 2.31 -1.21
CA ASN A 71 10.52 2.10 -0.20
C ASN A 71 11.17 3.40 0.25
N SER A 72 11.15 4.43 -0.58
CA SER A 72 11.71 5.74 -0.22
C SER A 72 10.71 6.64 0.51
N MET A 73 9.43 6.27 0.53
CA MET A 73 8.38 7.04 1.19
C MET A 73 8.17 6.58 2.62
N ASN A 74 7.91 7.54 3.51
CA ASN A 74 7.46 7.22 4.86
C ASN A 74 5.93 7.17 4.88
N PRO A 75 5.32 6.24 5.62
CA PRO A 75 3.87 6.24 5.78
C PRO A 75 3.37 7.54 6.38
N PRO A 76 2.24 8.08 5.91
CA PRO A 76 1.67 9.30 6.47
C PRO A 76 1.16 9.08 7.89
N GLY A 77 0.98 10.17 8.64
CA GLY A 77 0.39 10.14 9.98
C GLY A 77 1.26 9.48 11.05
N GLY A 78 2.56 9.37 10.82
CA GLY A 78 3.48 8.70 11.74
C GLY A 78 3.56 7.20 11.53
N GLY A 79 2.88 6.71 10.52
CA GLY A 79 3.01 5.34 10.07
C GLY A 79 1.86 4.42 10.42
N MET A 80 1.99 3.19 9.96
CA MET A 80 1.05 2.11 10.19
C MET A 80 1.65 1.05 11.12
N GLY A 81 2.60 1.47 11.97
CA GLY A 81 3.38 0.59 12.79
C GLY A 81 4.68 0.18 12.12
N GLN A 82 5.18 -0.99 12.44
CA GLN A 82 6.41 -1.53 11.89
C GLN A 82 6.12 -2.36 10.64
N ARG A 83 6.82 -2.07 9.54
CA ARG A 83 6.72 -2.90 8.33
C ARG A 83 7.41 -4.23 8.57
N ILE A 84 6.67 -5.32 8.42
CA ILE A 84 7.16 -6.66 8.71
C ILE A 84 7.47 -7.47 7.46
N ALA A 85 6.87 -7.14 6.33
CA ALA A 85 7.08 -7.87 5.09
C ALA A 85 6.70 -7.03 3.88
N VAL A 86 7.37 -7.28 2.76
CA VAL A 86 6.98 -6.81 1.43
C VAL A 86 7.13 -8.00 0.49
N ASP A 87 6.03 -8.43 -0.08
CA ASP A 87 6.00 -9.59 -0.96
C ASP A 87 5.54 -9.21 -2.37
N LYS A 88 6.09 -9.90 -3.35
CA LYS A 88 5.73 -9.76 -4.76
C LYS A 88 4.91 -10.96 -5.19
N TYR A 89 3.79 -10.70 -5.84
CA TYR A 89 2.94 -11.74 -6.41
C TYR A 89 2.61 -11.41 -7.86
N GLU A 90 2.47 -12.43 -8.67
CA GLU A 90 1.83 -12.30 -9.96
C GLU A 90 0.32 -12.42 -9.75
N VAL A 91 -0.45 -11.55 -10.39
CA VAL A 91 -1.91 -11.62 -10.32
C VAL A 91 -2.36 -12.74 -11.25
N ALA A 92 -2.77 -13.85 -10.67
CA ALA A 92 -3.19 -15.03 -11.43
C ALA A 92 -4.59 -14.89 -12.00
N ALA A 93 -5.48 -14.18 -11.29
CA ALA A 93 -6.83 -13.93 -11.74
C ALA A 93 -7.38 -12.69 -11.05
N GLN A 94 -8.16 -11.92 -11.77
CA GLN A 94 -8.86 -10.75 -11.24
C GLN A 94 -10.24 -10.72 -11.85
N LEU A 95 -11.26 -10.60 -11.02
CA LEU A 95 -12.66 -10.59 -11.44
C LEU A 95 -13.33 -9.35 -10.87
N GLU A 96 -13.99 -8.60 -11.73
CA GLU A 96 -14.84 -7.48 -11.31
C GLU A 96 -16.29 -7.94 -11.35
N VAL A 97 -17.04 -7.60 -10.32
CA VAL A 97 -18.44 -7.96 -10.20
C VAL A 97 -19.31 -6.72 -10.03
#